data_95fd18d6d02650c0d01ccdc09605902a
#
_entry.id   95fd18d6d02650c0d01ccdc09605902a
#
_cell.length_a   1.000
_cell.length_b   1.000
_cell.length_c   1.000
_cell.angle_alpha   90.00
_cell.angle_beta   90.00
_cell.angle_gamma   90.00
#
_symmetry.space_group_name_H-M   'P 1'
#
loop_
_entity.id
_entity.type
_entity.pdbx_description
1 polymer ?
#
loop_
_entity_poly.entity_id
_entity_poly.type
_entity_poly.pdbx_seq_one_letter_code
_entity_poly.pdbx_strand_id
1 'polypeptide(L)'
;MDAIFRVEDDRVLVSPDAAGPWDPRMQHGAAPSSLAVWAAERIATPSEMRIARVTIDLMRPVPLKPLTFETEVLREGRKIQLCAVRLKADGVLVVAATVLKMRALALRLPADIVEEKVTLPGPDAAPEDPAKFSNSPFVTGMSLRAARGRFGVPGPGAIWYRTDRPLVEGFAVSQAMRAVAAADFANGTSAALDFRCWTFLNADLTVSMAREPVGEWILLDGESWIGPDGAGLAMMRLADTRGYFGRAVQSLVIEKR
;
A
#
# COMPACT_ATOMS: atom_id res chain seq x y z
N MET A 1 -2.25 12.69 -16.33
CA MET A 1 -2.90 12.72 -15.00
C MET A 1 -2.00 13.49 -14.07
N ASP A 2 -2.57 14.37 -13.28
CA ASP A 2 -1.80 15.13 -12.29
C ASP A 2 -1.41 14.24 -11.10
N ALA A 3 -0.31 14.59 -10.43
CA ALA A 3 0.17 13.84 -9.28
C ALA A 3 -0.80 13.97 -8.08
N ILE A 4 -0.76 12.97 -7.19
CA ILE A 4 -1.54 12.99 -5.95
C ILE A 4 -1.00 14.05 -4.99
N PHE A 5 0.32 14.19 -4.90
CA PHE A 5 0.98 15.12 -4.00
C PHE A 5 1.96 16.03 -4.74
N ARG A 6 2.00 17.30 -4.33
CA ARG A 6 3.08 18.22 -4.64
C ARG A 6 3.77 18.63 -3.35
N VAL A 7 5.08 18.44 -3.29
CA VAL A 7 5.88 18.71 -2.09
C VAL A 7 6.61 20.04 -2.27
N GLU A 8 6.42 20.95 -1.33
CA GLU A 8 7.05 22.25 -1.23
C GLU A 8 7.74 22.32 0.14
N ASP A 9 9.03 22.07 0.19
CA ASP A 9 9.85 21.90 1.41
C ASP A 9 9.27 20.80 2.33
N ASP A 10 8.72 21.13 3.49
CA ASP A 10 8.07 20.23 4.44
C ASP A 10 6.55 20.16 4.27
N ARG A 11 5.99 21.03 3.41
CA ARG A 11 4.57 21.10 3.12
C ARG A 11 4.20 20.23 1.92
N VAL A 12 3.14 19.48 2.06
CA VAL A 12 2.61 18.60 1.02
C VAL A 12 1.23 19.07 0.62
N LEU A 13 1.07 19.55 -0.60
CA LEU A 13 -0.23 19.87 -1.19
C LEU A 13 -0.87 18.59 -1.69
N VAL A 14 -2.16 18.43 -1.40
CA VAL A 14 -2.93 17.23 -1.67
C VAL A 14 -3.92 17.50 -2.81
N SER A 15 -3.86 16.69 -3.86
CA SER A 15 -4.83 16.74 -4.96
C SER A 15 -6.20 16.19 -4.50
N PRO A 16 -7.33 16.72 -5.00
CA PRO A 16 -8.63 16.08 -4.83
C PRO A 16 -8.68 14.63 -5.30
N ASP A 17 -7.79 14.26 -6.20
CA ASP A 17 -7.61 12.89 -6.70
C ASP A 17 -7.09 11.90 -5.64
N ALA A 18 -6.69 12.37 -4.46
CA ALA A 18 -6.38 11.51 -3.33
C ALA A 18 -7.62 10.93 -2.64
N ALA A 19 -8.84 11.41 -2.96
CA ALA A 19 -10.06 11.05 -2.26
C ALA A 19 -10.38 9.55 -2.31
N GLY A 20 -10.76 9.01 -1.14
CA GLY A 20 -11.16 7.63 -0.95
C GLY A 20 -12.66 7.36 -1.17
N PRO A 21 -13.09 6.09 -1.07
CA PRO A 21 -14.47 5.68 -1.32
C PRO A 21 -15.41 5.88 -0.13
N TRP A 22 -14.87 6.04 1.08
CA TRP A 22 -15.66 6.03 2.30
C TRP A 22 -16.22 7.43 2.64
N ASP A 23 -15.39 8.45 2.53
CA ASP A 23 -15.76 9.87 2.69
C ASP A 23 -14.97 10.68 1.64
N PRO A 24 -15.65 11.42 0.75
CA PRO A 24 -14.98 12.19 -0.30
C PRO A 24 -14.11 13.35 0.22
N ARG A 25 -14.20 13.68 1.50
CA ARG A 25 -13.34 14.67 2.17
C ARG A 25 -12.04 14.07 2.70
N MET A 26 -11.91 12.73 2.68
CA MET A 26 -10.79 12.00 3.22
C MET A 26 -10.01 11.29 2.10
N GLN A 27 -8.71 11.15 2.31
CA GLN A 27 -7.84 10.44 1.38
C GLN A 27 -8.09 8.92 1.45
N HIS A 28 -7.89 8.24 0.31
CA HIS A 28 -7.69 6.79 0.28
C HIS A 28 -6.39 6.46 1.02
N GLY A 29 -6.39 5.43 1.87
CA GLY A 29 -5.24 5.07 2.70
C GLY A 29 -3.94 4.84 1.92
N ALA A 30 -4.04 4.37 0.68
CA ALA A 30 -2.89 4.19 -0.21
C ALA A 30 -2.12 5.49 -0.48
N ALA A 31 -2.81 6.64 -0.55
CA ALA A 31 -2.17 7.91 -0.83
C ALA A 31 -1.18 8.30 0.29
N PRO A 32 -1.61 8.53 1.55
CA PRO A 32 -0.70 8.91 2.63
C PRO A 32 0.30 7.79 2.97
N SER A 33 -0.06 6.52 2.78
CA SER A 33 0.86 5.39 2.94
C SER A 33 2.03 5.45 1.96
N SER A 34 1.75 5.76 0.69
CA SER A 34 2.77 5.95 -0.34
C SER A 34 3.64 7.18 -0.08
N LEU A 35 3.05 8.28 0.43
CA LEU A 35 3.79 9.48 0.82
C LEU A 35 4.79 9.17 1.96
N ALA A 36 4.38 8.36 2.94
CA ALA A 36 5.27 7.94 4.02
C ALA A 36 6.46 7.11 3.51
N VAL A 37 6.23 6.23 2.53
CA VAL A 37 7.30 5.48 1.85
C VAL A 37 8.24 6.43 1.12
N TRP A 38 7.70 7.35 0.31
CA TRP A 38 8.47 8.35 -0.41
C TRP A 38 9.36 9.19 0.54
N ALA A 39 8.81 9.65 1.66
CA ALA A 39 9.57 10.42 2.66
C ALA A 39 10.70 9.57 3.28
N ALA A 40 10.42 8.30 3.60
CA ALA A 40 11.42 7.39 4.13
C ALA A 40 12.56 7.09 3.14
N GLU A 41 12.27 6.94 1.85
CA GLU A 41 13.26 6.68 0.80
C GLU A 41 14.29 7.81 0.68
N ARG A 42 13.92 9.04 1.04
CA ARG A 42 14.78 10.22 0.99
C ARG A 42 15.73 10.35 2.18
N ILE A 43 15.55 9.57 3.22
CA ILE A 43 16.48 9.51 4.34
C ILE A 43 17.77 8.81 3.87
N ALA A 44 18.90 9.50 4.00
CA ALA A 44 20.22 8.96 3.63
C ALA A 44 20.50 7.64 4.35
N THR A 45 21.20 6.74 3.70
CA THR A 45 21.62 5.45 4.26
C THR A 45 23.13 5.29 4.17
N PRO A 46 23.78 4.58 5.13
CA PRO A 46 25.24 4.41 5.15
C PRO A 46 25.76 3.48 4.04
N SER A 47 24.89 2.77 3.35
CA SER A 47 25.18 1.90 2.21
C SER A 47 23.93 1.75 1.37
N GLU A 48 24.02 1.09 0.22
CA GLU A 48 22.85 0.74 -0.57
C GLU A 48 21.91 -0.13 0.24
N MET A 49 20.69 0.37 0.46
CA MET A 49 19.64 -0.31 1.22
C MET A 49 18.32 -0.26 0.47
N ARG A 50 17.51 -1.31 0.63
CA ARG A 50 16.15 -1.37 0.14
C ARG A 50 15.16 -1.44 1.31
N ILE A 51 13.95 -0.98 1.09
CA ILE A 51 12.87 -1.15 2.06
C ILE A 51 12.50 -2.65 2.15
N ALA A 52 12.53 -3.19 3.35
CA ALA A 52 12.18 -4.58 3.66
C ALA A 52 10.85 -4.69 4.41
N ARG A 53 10.48 -3.66 5.17
CA ARG A 53 9.18 -3.59 5.85
C ARG A 53 8.72 -2.15 6.00
N VAL A 54 7.42 -1.96 5.80
CA VAL A 54 6.70 -0.74 6.15
C VAL A 54 5.56 -1.13 7.08
N THR A 55 5.46 -0.49 8.24
CA THR A 55 4.31 -0.58 9.15
C THR A 55 3.73 0.81 9.28
N ILE A 56 2.44 0.95 9.06
CA ILE A 56 1.71 2.22 9.01
C ILE A 56 0.51 2.12 9.92
N ASP A 57 0.40 3.04 10.85
CA ASP A 57 -0.79 3.25 11.68
C ASP A 57 -1.55 4.46 11.14
N LEU A 58 -2.79 4.26 10.74
CA LEU A 58 -3.72 5.32 10.37
C LEU A 58 -4.35 5.87 11.64
N MET A 59 -3.65 6.82 12.26
CA MET A 59 -4.03 7.38 13.57
C MET A 59 -5.39 8.07 13.54
N ARG A 60 -5.79 8.56 12.36
CA ARG A 60 -7.07 9.23 12.09
C ARG A 60 -7.38 9.15 10.60
N PRO A 61 -8.65 9.34 10.17
CA PRO A 61 -8.97 9.61 8.77
C PRO A 61 -8.13 10.78 8.26
N VAL A 62 -7.41 10.59 7.16
CA VAL A 62 -6.49 11.61 6.62
C VAL A 62 -7.28 12.56 5.73
N PRO A 63 -7.38 13.87 6.06
CA PRO A 63 -8.20 14.79 5.29
C PRO A 63 -7.56 15.18 3.95
N LEU A 64 -8.38 15.67 3.01
CA LEU A 64 -7.94 16.32 1.76
C LEU A 64 -7.49 17.77 2.05
N LYS A 65 -6.48 17.90 2.89
CA LYS A 65 -5.86 19.17 3.29
C LYS A 65 -4.35 19.07 3.14
N PRO A 66 -3.64 20.19 3.08
CA PRO A 66 -2.18 20.16 3.13
C PRO A 66 -1.69 19.38 4.36
N LEU A 67 -0.64 18.58 4.14
CA LEU A 67 0.03 17.83 5.18
C LEU A 67 1.44 18.43 5.42
N THR A 68 2.00 18.11 6.56
CA THR A 68 3.44 18.22 6.81
C THR A 68 3.98 16.84 7.14
N PHE A 69 5.28 16.60 6.93
CA PHE A 69 5.90 15.35 7.30
C PHE A 69 7.18 15.59 8.12
N GLU A 70 7.42 14.67 9.04
CA GLU A 70 8.63 14.60 9.84
C GLU A 70 9.25 13.23 9.68
N THR A 71 10.57 13.17 9.58
CA THR A 71 11.33 11.92 9.49
C THR A 71 12.36 11.85 10.59
N GLU A 72 12.59 10.63 11.09
CA GLU A 72 13.55 10.37 12.17
C GLU A 72 14.26 9.04 11.93
N VAL A 73 15.57 8.99 12.11
CA VAL A 73 16.32 7.74 12.12
C VAL A 73 16.32 7.20 13.54
N LEU A 74 15.53 6.13 13.78
CA LEU A 74 15.42 5.47 15.08
C LEU A 74 16.62 4.55 15.36
N ARG A 75 17.16 3.96 14.32
CA ARG A 75 18.34 3.08 14.39
C ARG A 75 19.10 3.12 13.08
N GLU A 76 20.41 3.27 13.17
CA GLU A 76 21.30 3.15 12.02
C GLU A 76 22.40 2.12 12.28
N GLY A 77 22.72 1.32 11.27
CA GLY A 77 23.78 0.35 11.30
C GLY A 77 24.14 -0.12 9.89
N ARG A 78 25.27 -0.81 9.74
CA ARG A 78 25.78 -1.25 8.42
C ARG A 78 24.83 -2.17 7.64
N LYS A 79 23.90 -2.87 8.30
CA LYS A 79 23.02 -3.86 7.68
C LYS A 79 21.57 -3.44 7.66
N ILE A 80 21.16 -2.58 8.56
CA ILE A 80 19.78 -2.14 8.73
C ILE A 80 19.74 -0.67 9.15
N GLN A 81 18.70 0.03 8.67
CA GLN A 81 18.26 1.33 9.16
C GLN A 81 16.76 1.24 9.46
N LEU A 82 16.34 1.69 10.63
CA LEU A 82 14.93 1.85 10.98
C LEU A 82 14.61 3.34 11.06
N CYS A 83 13.60 3.76 10.31
CA CYS A 83 13.14 5.15 10.27
C CYS A 83 11.71 5.24 10.77
N ALA A 84 11.36 6.38 11.35
CA ALA A 84 9.98 6.81 11.56
C ALA A 84 9.63 7.92 10.57
N VAL A 85 8.37 7.92 10.12
CA VAL A 85 7.74 8.99 9.36
C VAL A 85 6.42 9.35 10.03
N ARG A 86 6.19 10.65 10.24
CA ARG A 86 4.95 11.16 10.82
C ARG A 86 4.34 12.16 9.86
N LEU A 87 3.08 11.92 9.47
CA LEU A 87 2.32 12.88 8.67
C LEU A 87 1.32 13.59 9.57
N LYS A 88 1.24 14.91 9.43
CA LYS A 88 0.33 15.76 10.23
C LYS A 88 -0.55 16.59 9.30
N ALA A 89 -1.81 16.75 9.69
CA ALA A 89 -2.76 17.71 9.11
C ALA A 89 -3.12 18.74 10.17
N ASP A 90 -2.96 20.03 9.87
CA ASP A 90 -3.20 21.13 10.83
C ASP A 90 -2.48 20.87 12.21
N GLY A 91 -1.25 20.32 12.16
CA GLY A 91 -0.46 19.98 13.35
C GLY A 91 -0.87 18.69 14.07
N VAL A 92 -1.98 18.05 13.67
CA VAL A 92 -2.47 16.81 14.28
C VAL A 92 -1.88 15.60 13.55
N LEU A 93 -1.33 14.64 14.30
CA LEU A 93 -0.81 13.38 13.76
C LEU A 93 -1.95 12.56 13.13
N VAL A 94 -1.83 12.28 11.85
CA VAL A 94 -2.81 11.48 11.08
C VAL A 94 -2.24 10.14 10.61
N VAL A 95 -0.92 10.05 10.38
CA VAL A 95 -0.23 8.80 10.04
C VAL A 95 1.06 8.71 10.82
N ALA A 96 1.32 7.54 11.43
CA ALA A 96 2.61 7.16 11.98
C ALA A 96 3.12 5.93 11.22
N ALA A 97 4.35 6.00 10.70
CA ALA A 97 4.93 4.89 9.99
C ALA A 97 6.32 4.54 10.52
N THR A 98 6.66 3.26 10.54
CA THR A 98 8.02 2.78 10.71
C THR A 98 8.47 2.03 9.45
N VAL A 99 9.64 2.37 8.95
CA VAL A 99 10.20 1.80 7.73
C VAL A 99 11.54 1.15 8.04
N LEU A 100 11.62 -0.16 7.84
CA LEU A 100 12.85 -0.93 7.97
C LEU A 100 13.51 -1.02 6.60
N LYS A 101 14.70 -0.47 6.49
CA LYS A 101 15.59 -0.66 5.35
C LYS A 101 16.65 -1.70 5.68
N MET A 102 16.98 -2.53 4.71
CA MET A 102 18.02 -3.56 4.82
C MET A 102 19.02 -3.40 3.69
N ARG A 103 20.29 -3.65 4.00
CA ARG A 103 21.37 -3.61 3.02
C ARG A 103 21.05 -4.52 1.83
N ALA A 104 21.10 -3.95 0.63
CA ALA A 104 21.06 -4.72 -0.60
C ALA A 104 22.39 -5.45 -0.78
N LEU A 105 22.34 -6.75 -1.04
CA LEU A 105 23.52 -7.58 -1.26
C LEU A 105 23.18 -8.70 -2.23
N ALA A 106 23.90 -8.78 -3.33
CA ALA A 106 23.81 -9.92 -4.23
C ALA A 106 24.40 -11.16 -3.55
N LEU A 107 23.58 -12.17 -3.34
CA LEU A 107 23.98 -13.45 -2.73
C LEU A 107 23.81 -14.57 -3.75
N ARG A 108 24.81 -15.46 -3.81
CA ARG A 108 24.64 -16.75 -4.48
C ARG A 108 23.95 -17.69 -3.51
N LEU A 109 22.66 -17.91 -3.72
CA LEU A 109 21.84 -18.81 -2.91
C LEU A 109 22.07 -20.28 -3.31
N PRO A 110 21.85 -21.24 -2.40
CA PRO A 110 21.74 -22.65 -2.74
C PRO A 110 20.69 -22.91 -3.84
N ALA A 111 20.93 -23.91 -4.69
CA ALA A 111 20.09 -24.16 -5.87
C ALA A 111 18.66 -24.63 -5.55
N ASP A 112 18.43 -25.15 -4.35
CA ASP A 112 17.13 -25.58 -3.83
C ASP A 112 16.29 -24.40 -3.30
N ILE A 113 16.91 -23.22 -3.12
CA ILE A 113 16.19 -22.01 -2.76
C ILE A 113 15.63 -21.35 -4.03
N VAL A 114 14.38 -21.62 -4.32
CA VAL A 114 13.69 -21.09 -5.50
C VAL A 114 12.59 -20.10 -5.10
N GLU A 115 12.37 -19.10 -5.94
CA GLU A 115 11.24 -18.20 -5.77
C GLU A 115 9.93 -18.90 -6.14
N GLU A 116 8.93 -18.79 -5.28
CA GLU A 116 7.60 -19.33 -5.55
C GLU A 116 6.94 -18.55 -6.69
N LYS A 117 6.57 -19.26 -7.75
CA LYS A 117 5.91 -18.66 -8.92
C LYS A 117 4.42 -18.48 -8.70
N VAL A 118 3.87 -17.45 -9.34
CA VAL A 118 2.42 -17.27 -9.43
C VAL A 118 1.88 -18.26 -10.48
N THR A 119 0.91 -19.07 -10.07
CA THR A 119 0.22 -20.03 -10.96
C THR A 119 -1.11 -19.48 -11.50
N LEU A 120 -1.54 -18.31 -11.02
CA LEU A 120 -2.72 -17.60 -11.49
C LEU A 120 -2.42 -16.85 -12.81
N PRO A 121 -3.46 -16.48 -13.59
CA PRO A 121 -3.26 -15.66 -14.78
C PRO A 121 -2.46 -14.38 -14.48
N GLY A 122 -1.45 -14.11 -15.30
CA GLY A 122 -0.66 -12.88 -15.23
C GLY A 122 -1.49 -11.64 -15.62
N PRO A 123 -0.95 -10.43 -15.43
CA PRO A 123 -1.70 -9.20 -15.68
C PRO A 123 -2.16 -9.05 -17.13
N ASP A 124 -1.44 -9.61 -18.12
CA ASP A 124 -1.82 -9.54 -19.52
C ASP A 124 -2.95 -10.51 -19.89
N ALA A 125 -3.08 -11.62 -19.15
CA ALA A 125 -4.10 -12.66 -19.35
C ALA A 125 -5.33 -12.48 -18.46
N ALA A 126 -5.19 -11.82 -17.31
CA ALA A 126 -6.28 -11.57 -16.39
C ALA A 126 -7.23 -10.49 -16.97
N PRO A 127 -8.56 -10.69 -16.90
CA PRO A 127 -9.52 -9.69 -17.35
C PRO A 127 -9.42 -8.41 -16.52
N GLU A 128 -9.74 -7.29 -17.14
CA GLU A 128 -9.91 -6.03 -16.44
C GLU A 128 -11.02 -6.15 -15.39
N ASP A 129 -10.74 -5.74 -14.16
CA ASP A 129 -11.76 -5.66 -13.13
C ASP A 129 -12.44 -4.28 -13.22
N PRO A 130 -13.71 -4.24 -13.65
CA PRO A 130 -14.45 -2.99 -13.71
C PRO A 130 -14.84 -2.51 -12.30
N ALA A 131 -13.89 -2.43 -11.36
CA ALA A 131 -14.15 -1.99 -9.99
C ALA A 131 -15.00 -0.71 -10.01
N LYS A 132 -16.31 -0.88 -9.88
CA LYS A 132 -17.32 0.18 -10.01
C LYS A 132 -17.35 1.10 -8.77
N PHE A 133 -16.18 1.39 -8.22
CA PHE A 133 -16.05 2.47 -7.23
C PHE A 133 -15.85 3.80 -7.96
N SER A 134 -16.84 4.13 -8.79
CA SER A 134 -16.90 5.38 -9.54
C SER A 134 -16.80 6.65 -8.66
N ASN A 135 -16.87 6.50 -7.34
CA ASN A 135 -16.85 7.59 -6.37
C ASN A 135 -15.50 7.73 -5.62
N SER A 136 -14.47 7.01 -6.01
CA SER A 136 -13.13 7.15 -5.43
C SER A 136 -12.14 7.67 -6.47
N PRO A 137 -11.85 8.98 -6.48
CA PRO A 137 -10.90 9.57 -7.41
C PRO A 137 -9.53 8.92 -7.38
N PHE A 138 -9.05 8.45 -6.21
CA PHE A 138 -7.79 7.73 -6.13
C PHE A 138 -7.78 6.45 -6.98
N VAL A 139 -8.86 5.68 -6.93
CA VAL A 139 -8.98 4.42 -7.68
C VAL A 139 -8.97 4.63 -9.19
N THR A 140 -9.41 5.80 -9.68
CA THR A 140 -9.34 6.11 -11.13
C THR A 140 -7.92 6.23 -11.67
N GLY A 141 -6.93 6.40 -10.80
CA GLY A 141 -5.50 6.38 -11.11
C GLY A 141 -4.85 5.00 -11.00
N MET A 142 -5.65 3.94 -10.87
CA MET A 142 -5.18 2.56 -10.76
C MET A 142 -5.79 1.70 -11.86
N SER A 143 -4.99 0.78 -12.40
CA SER A 143 -5.49 -0.33 -13.24
C SER A 143 -5.63 -1.59 -12.39
N LEU A 144 -6.76 -2.28 -12.51
CA LEU A 144 -7.08 -3.50 -11.79
C LEU A 144 -7.36 -4.64 -12.77
N ARG A 145 -6.76 -5.82 -12.55
CA ARG A 145 -7.03 -7.03 -13.34
C ARG A 145 -7.24 -8.23 -12.42
N ALA A 146 -8.40 -8.88 -12.55
CA ALA A 146 -8.84 -9.94 -11.67
C ALA A 146 -8.31 -11.30 -12.14
N ALA A 147 -7.29 -11.83 -11.46
CA ALA A 147 -6.81 -13.20 -11.68
C ALA A 147 -7.69 -14.24 -10.98
N ARG A 148 -8.33 -13.88 -9.86
CA ARG A 148 -9.33 -14.66 -9.13
C ARG A 148 -10.22 -13.74 -8.31
N GLY A 149 -11.53 -14.04 -8.26
CA GLY A 149 -12.50 -13.20 -7.58
C GLY A 149 -12.73 -11.87 -8.28
N ARG A 150 -13.22 -10.88 -7.57
CA ARG A 150 -13.42 -9.51 -8.07
C ARG A 150 -13.32 -8.52 -6.92
N PHE A 151 -12.85 -7.32 -7.20
CA PHE A 151 -12.76 -6.26 -6.20
C PHE A 151 -14.14 -5.94 -5.61
N GLY A 152 -14.22 -5.89 -4.27
CA GLY A 152 -15.43 -5.56 -3.53
C GLY A 152 -16.52 -6.63 -3.54
N VAL A 153 -16.25 -7.80 -4.09
CA VAL A 153 -17.15 -8.96 -4.03
C VAL A 153 -16.68 -9.88 -2.92
N PRO A 154 -17.60 -10.33 -1.99
CA PRO A 154 -17.20 -11.18 -0.89
C PRO A 154 -16.53 -12.48 -1.33
N GLY A 155 -15.41 -12.82 -0.68
CA GLY A 155 -14.63 -14.03 -0.89
C GLY A 155 -13.13 -13.77 -1.05
N PRO A 156 -12.30 -14.83 -1.06
CA PRO A 156 -10.88 -14.73 -1.37
C PRO A 156 -10.65 -14.16 -2.77
N GLY A 157 -9.67 -13.27 -2.89
CA GLY A 157 -9.38 -12.59 -4.15
C GLY A 157 -7.91 -12.67 -4.55
N ALA A 158 -7.66 -12.54 -5.85
CA ALA A 158 -6.34 -12.32 -6.39
C ALA A 158 -6.43 -11.29 -7.51
N ILE A 159 -5.96 -10.08 -7.26
CA ILE A 159 -6.12 -8.95 -8.17
C ILE A 159 -4.76 -8.28 -8.39
N TRP A 160 -4.44 -8.05 -9.66
CA TRP A 160 -3.29 -7.27 -10.08
C TRP A 160 -3.61 -5.78 -10.04
N TYR A 161 -2.72 -5.00 -9.45
CA TYR A 161 -2.79 -3.55 -9.34
C TYR A 161 -1.62 -2.89 -10.04
N ARG A 162 -1.90 -1.83 -10.80
CA ARG A 162 -0.86 -0.95 -11.35
C ARG A 162 -1.23 0.49 -11.03
N THR A 163 -0.26 1.24 -10.53
CA THR A 163 -0.39 2.68 -10.30
C THR A 163 -0.09 3.40 -11.61
N ASP A 164 -1.12 3.99 -12.23
CA ASP A 164 -1.03 4.68 -13.53
C ASP A 164 -0.80 6.20 -13.36
N ARG A 165 -1.11 6.72 -12.18
CA ARG A 165 -0.96 8.14 -11.84
C ARG A 165 0.33 8.36 -11.05
N PRO A 166 1.09 9.44 -11.29
CA PRO A 166 2.19 9.83 -10.42
C PRO A 166 1.69 10.08 -8.99
N LEU A 167 2.39 9.56 -7.99
CA LEU A 167 2.01 9.76 -6.59
C LEU A 167 2.58 11.06 -6.03
N VAL A 168 3.83 11.38 -6.35
CA VAL A 168 4.48 12.64 -5.96
C VAL A 168 5.01 13.32 -7.22
N GLU A 169 4.68 14.58 -7.39
CA GLU A 169 5.05 15.39 -8.57
C GLU A 169 6.59 15.42 -8.74
N GLY A 170 7.05 15.16 -9.97
CA GLY A 170 8.48 15.14 -10.30
C GLY A 170 9.23 13.89 -9.86
N PHE A 171 8.55 12.90 -9.25
CA PHE A 171 9.18 11.65 -8.82
C PHE A 171 8.53 10.43 -9.46
N ALA A 172 9.35 9.49 -9.90
CA ALA A 172 8.86 8.18 -10.32
C ALA A 172 8.27 7.41 -9.13
N VAL A 173 7.22 6.64 -9.39
CA VAL A 173 6.67 5.73 -8.38
C VAL A 173 7.67 4.60 -8.15
N SER A 174 8.26 4.55 -6.95
CA SER A 174 9.22 3.50 -6.58
C SER A 174 8.55 2.14 -6.43
N GLN A 175 9.35 1.09 -6.41
CA GLN A 175 8.83 -0.26 -6.24
C GLN A 175 8.20 -0.47 -4.86
N ALA A 176 8.75 0.13 -3.81
CA ALA A 176 8.15 0.08 -2.48
C ALA A 176 6.84 0.88 -2.41
N MET A 177 6.76 2.05 -3.07
CA MET A 177 5.50 2.81 -3.20
C MET A 177 4.44 2.00 -3.93
N ARG A 178 4.77 1.30 -5.04
CA ARG A 178 3.84 0.43 -5.77
C ARG A 178 3.31 -0.69 -4.88
N ALA A 179 4.19 -1.36 -4.12
CA ALA A 179 3.80 -2.44 -3.22
C ALA A 179 2.86 -1.96 -2.12
N VAL A 180 3.15 -0.82 -1.49
CA VAL A 180 2.34 -0.26 -0.41
C VAL A 180 1.02 0.30 -0.93
N ALA A 181 1.03 1.00 -2.08
CA ALA A 181 -0.19 1.51 -2.71
C ALA A 181 -1.15 0.36 -3.06
N ALA A 182 -0.65 -0.72 -3.66
CA ALA A 182 -1.45 -1.91 -3.94
C ALA A 182 -1.94 -2.56 -2.65
N ALA A 183 -1.07 -2.74 -1.64
CA ALA A 183 -1.39 -3.45 -0.41
C ALA A 183 -2.54 -2.81 0.39
N ASP A 184 -2.75 -1.50 0.25
CA ASP A 184 -3.87 -0.81 0.91
C ASP A 184 -5.25 -1.25 0.36
N PHE A 185 -5.30 -1.88 -0.81
CA PHE A 185 -6.52 -2.46 -1.38
C PHE A 185 -6.87 -3.85 -0.82
N ALA A 186 -6.13 -4.37 0.16
CA ALA A 186 -6.30 -5.74 0.66
C ALA A 186 -7.73 -6.05 1.11
N ASN A 187 -8.34 -5.18 1.91
CA ASN A 187 -9.71 -5.34 2.39
C ASN A 187 -10.77 -5.37 1.28
N GLY A 188 -10.52 -4.68 0.16
CA GLY A 188 -11.38 -4.69 -1.01
C GLY A 188 -11.10 -5.87 -1.95
N THR A 189 -9.84 -6.34 -2.02
CA THR A 189 -9.43 -7.51 -2.82
C THR A 189 -10.10 -8.80 -2.32
N SER A 190 -10.22 -8.94 -1.00
CA SER A 190 -10.79 -10.12 -0.34
C SER A 190 -11.93 -9.73 0.61
N ALA A 191 -12.83 -8.86 0.15
CA ALA A 191 -13.94 -8.42 0.97
C ALA A 191 -14.67 -9.62 1.60
N ALA A 192 -14.85 -9.60 2.93
CA ALA A 192 -15.58 -10.65 3.61
C ALA A 192 -17.07 -10.30 3.78
N LEU A 193 -17.40 -9.01 3.63
CA LEU A 193 -18.73 -8.46 3.86
C LEU A 193 -19.19 -7.60 2.69
N ASP A 194 -20.52 -7.45 2.54
CA ASP A 194 -21.11 -6.59 1.52
C ASP A 194 -20.93 -5.10 1.87
N PHE A 195 -20.23 -4.35 1.03
CA PHE A 195 -20.01 -2.91 1.15
C PHE A 195 -21.29 -2.07 1.30
N ARG A 196 -22.43 -2.57 0.84
CA ARG A 196 -23.72 -1.88 0.96
C ARG A 196 -24.24 -1.87 2.38
N CYS A 197 -23.85 -2.85 3.19
CA CYS A 197 -24.36 -3.07 4.54
C CYS A 197 -23.30 -2.83 5.62
N TRP A 198 -22.03 -2.87 5.27
CA TRP A 198 -20.92 -2.85 6.22
C TRP A 198 -19.81 -1.90 5.80
N THR A 199 -19.16 -1.30 6.79
CA THR A 199 -17.85 -0.70 6.66
C THR A 199 -16.81 -1.65 7.23
N PHE A 200 -15.62 -1.68 6.61
CA PHE A 200 -14.47 -2.44 7.09
C PHE A 200 -13.19 -1.65 6.72
N LEU A 201 -12.92 -0.67 7.56
CA LEU A 201 -11.80 0.25 7.39
C LEU A 201 -10.54 -0.36 7.97
N ASN A 202 -9.43 -0.25 7.27
CA ASN A 202 -8.14 -0.62 7.83
C ASN A 202 -7.66 0.46 8.80
N ALA A 203 -7.27 0.05 10.02
CA ALA A 203 -6.65 0.90 11.03
C ALA A 203 -5.13 0.99 10.82
N ASP A 204 -4.56 -0.03 10.22
CA ASP A 204 -3.13 -0.16 9.94
C ASP A 204 -2.86 -0.82 8.59
N LEU A 205 -1.59 -0.85 8.22
CA LEU A 205 -1.07 -1.64 7.11
C LEU A 205 0.37 -2.03 7.42
N THR A 206 0.67 -3.33 7.43
CA THR A 206 2.05 -3.83 7.44
C THR A 206 2.37 -4.54 6.14
N VAL A 207 3.45 -4.13 5.48
CA VAL A 207 3.99 -4.75 4.26
C VAL A 207 5.42 -5.21 4.53
N SER A 208 5.69 -6.51 4.35
CA SER A 208 7.02 -7.10 4.47
C SER A 208 7.45 -7.70 3.14
N MET A 209 8.67 -7.39 2.69
CA MET A 209 9.20 -7.75 1.38
C MET A 209 10.53 -8.49 1.52
N ALA A 210 10.59 -9.74 1.05
CA ALA A 210 11.81 -10.54 1.00
C ALA A 210 12.77 -10.04 -0.09
N ARG A 211 12.24 -9.47 -1.17
CA ARG A 211 12.97 -8.76 -2.22
C ARG A 211 12.18 -7.56 -2.69
N GLU A 212 12.81 -6.66 -3.41
CA GLU A 212 12.12 -5.59 -4.12
C GLU A 212 11.28 -6.16 -5.26
N PRO A 213 10.05 -5.68 -5.47
CA PRO A 213 9.25 -6.09 -6.62
C PRO A 213 9.85 -5.60 -7.94
N VAL A 214 9.45 -6.22 -9.05
CA VAL A 214 9.86 -5.85 -10.40
C VAL A 214 8.65 -5.53 -11.27
N GLY A 215 8.83 -4.61 -12.21
CA GLY A 215 7.77 -4.18 -13.13
C GLY A 215 6.77 -3.23 -12.47
N GLU A 216 5.60 -3.11 -13.07
CA GLU A 216 4.59 -2.13 -12.66
C GLU A 216 3.39 -2.76 -11.96
N TRP A 217 3.20 -4.06 -12.12
CA TRP A 217 2.06 -4.80 -11.60
C TRP A 217 2.38 -5.50 -10.29
N ILE A 218 1.52 -5.31 -9.29
CA ILE A 218 1.56 -6.00 -8.00
C ILE A 218 0.29 -6.84 -7.85
N LEU A 219 0.44 -8.13 -7.60
CA LEU A 219 -0.65 -9.03 -7.26
C LEU A 219 -0.88 -9.00 -5.75
N LEU A 220 -2.12 -8.79 -5.36
CA LEU A 220 -2.62 -9.14 -4.03
C LEU A 220 -3.37 -10.46 -4.14
N ASP A 221 -2.92 -11.50 -3.44
CA ASP A 221 -3.52 -12.83 -3.42
C ASP A 221 -3.79 -13.23 -1.98
N GLY A 222 -5.05 -13.28 -1.55
CA GLY A 222 -5.36 -13.57 -0.16
C GLY A 222 -6.84 -13.59 0.22
N GLU A 223 -7.05 -13.46 1.52
CA GLU A 223 -8.35 -13.58 2.16
C GLU A 223 -8.48 -12.61 3.34
N SER A 224 -9.71 -12.41 3.77
CA SER A 224 -10.04 -11.66 4.99
C SER A 224 -10.81 -12.52 5.98
N TRP A 225 -10.53 -12.33 7.26
CA TRP A 225 -11.23 -12.97 8.38
C TRP A 225 -11.95 -11.92 9.22
N ILE A 226 -13.15 -12.23 9.64
CA ILE A 226 -13.98 -11.33 10.46
C ILE A 226 -14.22 -12.00 11.81
N GLY A 227 -13.87 -11.30 12.88
CA GLY A 227 -14.19 -11.69 14.25
C GLY A 227 -15.61 -11.28 14.65
N PRO A 228 -16.17 -11.87 15.71
CA PRO A 228 -17.53 -11.60 16.17
C PRO A 228 -17.67 -10.27 16.94
N ASP A 229 -16.55 -9.63 17.25
CA ASP A 229 -16.44 -8.46 18.15
C ASP A 229 -16.13 -7.15 17.41
N GLY A 230 -16.33 -7.10 16.09
CA GLY A 230 -16.13 -5.89 15.30
C GLY A 230 -14.69 -5.69 14.81
N ALA A 231 -13.84 -6.70 14.94
CA ALA A 231 -12.50 -6.70 14.37
C ALA A 231 -12.39 -7.67 13.19
N GLY A 232 -11.44 -7.44 12.29
CA GLY A 232 -11.11 -8.33 11.18
C GLY A 232 -9.67 -8.19 10.74
N LEU A 233 -9.24 -9.10 9.87
CA LEU A 233 -7.92 -9.09 9.24
C LEU A 233 -8.08 -9.25 7.74
N ALA A 234 -7.30 -8.49 6.96
CA ALA A 234 -7.05 -8.80 5.56
C ALA A 234 -5.60 -9.21 5.40
N MET A 235 -5.35 -10.37 4.79
CA MET A 235 -4.03 -10.97 4.68
C MET A 235 -3.73 -11.31 3.24
N MET A 236 -2.64 -10.74 2.69
CA MET A 236 -2.25 -10.89 1.30
C MET A 236 -0.85 -11.47 1.16
N ARG A 237 -0.70 -12.37 0.21
CA ARG A 237 0.56 -12.63 -0.45
C ARG A 237 0.76 -11.58 -1.53
N LEU A 238 1.95 -11.02 -1.60
CA LEU A 238 2.32 -10.04 -2.62
C LEU A 238 3.19 -10.69 -3.67
N ALA A 239 2.83 -10.51 -4.94
CA ALA A 239 3.64 -10.99 -6.05
C ALA A 239 3.77 -9.92 -7.15
N ASP A 240 4.77 -10.11 -7.97
CA ASP A 240 4.96 -9.43 -9.26
C ASP A 240 5.01 -10.49 -10.38
N THR A 241 5.35 -10.09 -11.60
CA THR A 241 5.44 -11.01 -12.74
C THR A 241 6.57 -12.04 -12.61
N ARG A 242 7.51 -11.85 -11.69
CA ARG A 242 8.59 -12.79 -11.39
C ARG A 242 8.13 -13.89 -10.41
N GLY A 243 7.24 -13.56 -9.46
CA GLY A 243 6.75 -14.48 -8.42
C GLY A 243 6.43 -13.78 -7.11
N TYR A 244 6.17 -14.55 -6.06
CA TYR A 244 5.87 -13.99 -4.74
C TYR A 244 7.11 -13.34 -4.11
N PHE A 245 6.92 -12.15 -3.53
CA PHE A 245 8.01 -11.40 -2.91
C PHE A 245 7.74 -10.93 -1.48
N GLY A 246 6.47 -10.97 -1.03
CA GLY A 246 6.14 -10.41 0.27
C GLY A 246 4.77 -10.79 0.81
N ARG A 247 4.43 -10.13 1.90
CA ARG A 247 3.15 -10.25 2.61
C ARG A 247 2.65 -8.88 3.01
N ALA A 248 1.31 -8.74 3.04
CA ALA A 248 0.65 -7.59 3.64
C ALA A 248 -0.43 -8.06 4.62
N VAL A 249 -0.62 -7.30 5.70
CA VAL A 249 -1.67 -7.52 6.69
C VAL A 249 -2.27 -6.17 7.07
N GLN A 250 -3.59 -6.14 7.20
CA GLN A 250 -4.37 -5.01 7.73
C GLN A 250 -5.24 -5.49 8.88
N SER A 251 -5.33 -4.71 9.95
CA SER A 251 -6.37 -4.84 10.96
C SER A 251 -7.58 -4.01 10.54
N LEU A 252 -8.76 -4.61 10.57
CA LEU A 252 -9.99 -4.00 10.10
C LEU A 252 -10.93 -3.65 11.26
N VAL A 253 -11.49 -2.45 11.23
CA VAL A 253 -12.61 -2.04 12.07
C VAL A 253 -13.90 -2.32 11.31
N ILE A 254 -14.77 -3.16 11.89
CA ILE A 254 -16.00 -3.64 11.25
C ILE A 254 -17.19 -2.97 11.91
N GLU A 255 -18.00 -2.28 11.12
CA GLU A 255 -19.21 -1.62 11.59
C GLU A 255 -20.36 -1.81 10.59
N LYS A 256 -21.57 -1.94 11.09
CA LYS A 256 -22.77 -1.95 10.27
C LYS A 256 -23.10 -0.51 9.84
N ARG A 257 -23.49 -0.32 8.57
CA ARG A 257 -23.97 0.96 8.04
C ARG A 257 -25.38 1.26 8.48
#